data_5a28799d076de1be264c8778b9b16fc8
#
_entry.id   5a28799d076de1be264c8778b9b16fc8
#
_cell.length_a   1.000
_cell.length_b   1.000
_cell.length_c   1.000
_cell.angle_alpha   90.00
_cell.angle_beta   90.00
_cell.angle_gamma   90.00
#
_symmetry.space_group_name_H-M   'P 1'
#
loop_
_entity.id
_entity.type
_entity.pdbx_description
1 polymer ?
#
loop_
_entity_poly.entity_id
_entity_poly.type
_entity_poly.pdbx_seq_one_letter_code
_entity_poly.pdbx_strand_id
1 'polypeptide(L)'
;LPPAPGIHPSAIIAPSARVAKSARINPHCHIGDQAVIGERVELQAGCVIGSGVTIGDDSSVKANVVIYSGSRIGRRAIIHAGAVIGSDGFGFANDDGQWRKIPQVGGVVIGDDVEIGASTTIDRGALKDTMIDDGVKIDNQVQIGHNVRIGAHTALAGCVGVAGSAVIGARCTVGGGAIVLGHLSIADGVNISAGSLVSRSIGEPGTYTGVFPLMPNREWRQNA
;
A
#
# COMPACT_ATOMS: atom_id res chain seq x y z
N LEU A 1 4.99 -19.97 22.18
CA LEU A 1 6.14 -19.09 22.31
C LEU A 1 6.53 -18.59 20.92
N PRO A 2 6.81 -17.31 20.73
CA PRO A 2 7.35 -16.85 19.46
C PRO A 2 8.66 -17.59 19.18
N PRO A 3 8.91 -18.02 17.94
CA PRO A 3 10.17 -18.67 17.58
C PRO A 3 11.37 -17.75 17.84
N ALA A 4 12.53 -18.34 18.10
CA ALA A 4 13.74 -17.59 18.45
C ALA A 4 14.18 -16.63 17.30
N PRO A 5 14.78 -15.48 17.61
CA PRO A 5 15.39 -14.62 16.62
C PRO A 5 16.53 -15.32 15.88
N GLY A 6 16.85 -14.88 14.68
CA GLY A 6 17.94 -15.42 13.89
C GLY A 6 17.70 -15.30 12.39
N ILE A 7 18.75 -15.59 11.63
CA ILE A 7 18.75 -15.57 10.18
C ILE A 7 18.80 -17.01 9.68
N HIS A 8 17.82 -17.40 8.88
CA HIS A 8 17.80 -18.74 8.29
C HIS A 8 18.96 -18.89 7.29
N PRO A 9 19.65 -20.05 7.24
CA PRO A 9 20.82 -20.22 6.35
C PRO A 9 20.55 -20.05 4.86
N SER A 10 19.30 -20.21 4.40
CA SER A 10 18.92 -19.98 3.01
C SER A 10 18.53 -18.55 2.69
N ALA A 11 18.58 -17.63 3.65
CA ALA A 11 18.35 -16.21 3.38
C ALA A 11 19.62 -15.61 2.73
N ILE A 12 19.38 -14.72 1.75
CA ILE A 12 20.46 -13.99 1.07
C ILE A 12 20.41 -12.54 1.56
N ILE A 13 21.49 -12.09 2.19
CA ILE A 13 21.58 -10.74 2.75
C ILE A 13 22.78 -10.04 2.17
N ALA A 14 22.57 -8.88 1.58
CA ALA A 14 23.67 -8.08 1.05
C ALA A 14 24.64 -7.67 2.17
N PRO A 15 25.96 -7.66 1.94
CA PRO A 15 26.95 -7.34 2.99
C PRO A 15 26.79 -5.95 3.61
N SER A 16 26.20 -5.00 2.89
CA SER A 16 25.95 -3.64 3.35
C SER A 16 24.62 -3.47 4.10
N ALA A 17 23.77 -4.51 4.12
CA ALA A 17 22.51 -4.47 4.86
C ALA A 17 22.74 -4.54 6.38
N ARG A 18 21.87 -3.89 7.14
CA ARG A 18 21.90 -3.90 8.60
C ARG A 18 20.66 -4.60 9.12
N VAL A 19 20.84 -5.73 9.78
CA VAL A 19 19.77 -6.51 10.39
C VAL A 19 19.97 -6.54 11.89
N ALA A 20 18.98 -6.10 12.65
CA ALA A 20 19.04 -6.13 14.09
C ALA A 20 19.16 -7.56 14.63
N LYS A 21 19.89 -7.75 15.73
CA LYS A 21 20.14 -9.08 16.32
C LYS A 21 18.88 -9.79 16.79
N SER A 22 17.85 -9.04 17.14
CA SER A 22 16.54 -9.56 17.58
C SER A 22 15.58 -9.82 16.42
N ALA A 23 15.94 -9.47 15.17
CA ALA A 23 15.11 -9.76 14.02
C ALA A 23 15.09 -11.25 13.68
N ARG A 24 14.02 -11.67 13.04
CA ARG A 24 13.87 -13.03 12.51
C ARG A 24 13.72 -12.98 11.00
N ILE A 25 14.67 -13.61 10.30
CA ILE A 25 14.67 -13.70 8.85
C ILE A 25 14.47 -15.16 8.48
N ASN A 26 13.31 -15.48 7.94
CA ASN A 26 12.92 -16.85 7.60
C ASN A 26 13.51 -17.32 6.25
N PRO A 27 13.26 -18.59 5.84
CA PRO A 27 13.85 -19.15 4.63
C PRO A 27 13.61 -18.32 3.36
N HIS A 28 14.61 -18.31 2.47
CA HIS A 28 14.52 -17.74 1.12
C HIS A 28 14.18 -16.23 1.08
N CYS A 29 14.39 -15.50 2.16
CA CYS A 29 14.33 -14.04 2.13
C CYS A 29 15.55 -13.49 1.38
N HIS A 30 15.32 -12.43 0.61
CA HIS A 30 16.38 -11.64 -0.02
C HIS A 30 16.36 -10.22 0.55
N ILE A 31 17.50 -9.74 1.06
CA ILE A 31 17.65 -8.40 1.63
C ILE A 31 18.76 -7.68 0.86
N GLY A 32 18.38 -6.61 0.16
CA GLY A 32 19.24 -5.83 -0.72
C GLY A 32 20.22 -4.90 0.01
N ASP A 33 21.10 -4.28 -0.77
CA ASP A 33 22.13 -3.39 -0.28
C ASP A 33 21.57 -2.23 0.54
N GLN A 34 22.28 -1.87 1.62
CA GLN A 34 21.94 -0.75 2.52
C GLN A 34 20.54 -0.84 3.15
N ALA A 35 19.82 -1.96 3.02
CA ALA A 35 18.56 -2.17 3.73
C ALA A 35 18.79 -2.18 5.25
N VAL A 36 17.79 -1.67 5.99
CA VAL A 36 17.84 -1.61 7.45
C VAL A 36 16.61 -2.30 8.02
N ILE A 37 16.83 -3.38 8.76
CA ILE A 37 15.79 -4.17 9.43
C ILE A 37 15.90 -3.94 10.94
N GLY A 38 14.86 -3.36 11.52
CA GLY A 38 14.78 -2.96 12.91
C GLY A 38 14.67 -4.13 13.90
N GLU A 39 14.60 -3.77 15.19
CA GLU A 39 14.51 -4.73 16.28
C GLU A 39 13.19 -5.49 16.23
N ARG A 40 13.25 -6.82 16.53
CA ARG A 40 12.09 -7.73 16.59
C ARG A 40 11.25 -7.78 15.31
N VAL A 41 11.78 -7.28 14.18
CA VAL A 41 11.14 -7.45 12.87
C VAL A 41 11.12 -8.92 12.50
N GLU A 42 9.99 -9.38 11.99
CA GLU A 42 9.85 -10.71 11.42
C GLU A 42 9.63 -10.62 9.90
N LEU A 43 10.54 -11.19 9.12
CA LEU A 43 10.33 -11.46 7.70
C LEU A 43 10.02 -12.94 7.51
N GLN A 44 8.81 -13.27 7.08
CA GLN A 44 8.42 -14.64 6.76
C GLN A 44 9.04 -15.10 5.42
N ALA A 45 8.89 -16.38 5.11
CA ALA A 45 9.59 -16.99 3.98
C ALA A 45 9.32 -16.31 2.63
N GLY A 46 10.37 -16.20 1.81
CA GLY A 46 10.26 -15.69 0.44
C GLY A 46 10.08 -14.18 0.32
N CYS A 47 10.26 -13.40 1.39
CA CYS A 47 10.22 -11.94 1.29
C CYS A 47 11.40 -11.39 0.49
N VAL A 48 11.12 -10.39 -0.36
CA VAL A 48 12.13 -9.66 -1.13
C VAL A 48 12.14 -8.20 -0.68
N ILE A 49 13.25 -7.79 -0.06
CA ILE A 49 13.47 -6.45 0.45
C ILE A 49 14.53 -5.77 -0.43
N GLY A 50 14.12 -4.75 -1.15
CA GLY A 50 14.98 -4.01 -2.07
C GLY A 50 16.06 -3.18 -1.38
N SER A 51 16.99 -2.66 -2.17
CA SER A 51 18.09 -1.83 -1.67
C SER A 51 17.57 -0.54 -1.01
N GLY A 52 18.18 -0.15 0.12
CA GLY A 52 17.85 1.07 0.85
C GLY A 52 16.47 1.06 1.52
N VAL A 53 15.79 -0.06 1.57
CA VAL A 53 14.52 -0.20 2.32
C VAL A 53 14.79 -0.11 3.82
N THR A 54 13.93 0.59 4.54
CA THR A 54 13.95 0.59 6.00
C THR A 54 12.65 -0.02 6.56
N ILE A 55 12.75 -0.91 7.54
CA ILE A 55 11.61 -1.49 8.24
C ILE A 55 11.81 -1.24 9.74
N GLY A 56 10.87 -0.50 10.33
CA GLY A 56 10.88 -0.14 11.74
C GLY A 56 10.57 -1.32 12.67
N ASP A 57 10.95 -1.13 13.93
CA ASP A 57 10.86 -2.14 14.98
C ASP A 57 9.46 -2.76 15.12
N ASP A 58 9.41 -4.00 15.60
CA ASP A 58 8.20 -4.76 15.90
C ASP A 58 7.29 -5.03 14.68
N SER A 59 7.77 -4.80 13.47
CA SER A 59 6.98 -5.02 12.25
C SER A 59 7.00 -6.50 11.83
N SER A 60 5.88 -6.95 11.27
CA SER A 60 5.68 -8.33 10.79
C SER A 60 5.37 -8.34 9.30
N VAL A 61 6.27 -8.89 8.51
CA VAL A 61 6.13 -9.02 7.06
C VAL A 61 5.87 -10.48 6.72
N LYS A 62 4.68 -10.78 6.22
CA LYS A 62 4.25 -12.15 5.90
C LYS A 62 4.90 -12.68 4.65
N ALA A 63 4.67 -13.96 4.35
CA ALA A 63 5.36 -14.65 3.26
C ALA A 63 5.16 -13.99 1.88
N ASN A 64 6.22 -14.04 1.07
CA ASN A 64 6.19 -13.58 -0.33
C ASN A 64 5.83 -12.09 -0.52
N VAL A 65 6.06 -11.26 0.46
CA VAL A 65 5.94 -9.81 0.32
C VAL A 65 7.15 -9.28 -0.44
N VAL A 66 6.91 -8.32 -1.35
CA VAL A 66 7.96 -7.63 -2.11
C VAL A 66 7.93 -6.15 -1.76
N ILE A 67 9.04 -5.62 -1.25
CA ILE A 67 9.23 -4.19 -0.97
C ILE A 67 10.34 -3.66 -1.85
N TYR A 68 9.99 -2.81 -2.79
CA TYR A 68 10.94 -2.21 -3.74
C TYR A 68 11.86 -1.19 -3.09
N SER A 69 13.01 -1.01 -3.74
CA SER A 69 14.10 -0.15 -3.27
C SER A 69 13.65 1.26 -2.87
N GLY A 70 14.23 1.77 -1.77
CA GLY A 70 13.99 3.11 -1.25
C GLY A 70 12.70 3.30 -0.48
N SER A 71 11.85 2.27 -0.34
CA SER A 71 10.63 2.35 0.48
C SER A 71 10.96 2.40 1.98
N ARG A 72 10.14 3.11 2.74
CA ARG A 72 10.28 3.24 4.19
C ARG A 72 9.01 2.75 4.89
N ILE A 73 9.18 1.80 5.80
CA ILE A 73 8.09 1.20 6.59
C ILE A 73 8.33 1.58 8.05
N GLY A 74 7.32 2.13 8.68
CA GLY A 74 7.32 2.50 10.10
C GLY A 74 7.36 1.29 11.04
N ARG A 75 7.13 1.54 12.31
CA ARG A 75 7.15 0.53 13.38
C ARG A 75 5.79 -0.16 13.51
N ARG A 76 5.80 -1.40 14.02
CA ARG A 76 4.59 -2.20 14.30
C ARG A 76 3.68 -2.36 13.08
N ALA A 77 4.28 -2.27 11.87
CA ALA A 77 3.56 -2.52 10.64
C ALA A 77 3.28 -4.03 10.49
N ILE A 78 2.11 -4.35 9.95
CA ILE A 78 1.74 -5.72 9.56
C ILE A 78 1.50 -5.72 8.05
N ILE A 79 2.29 -6.48 7.31
CA ILE A 79 2.16 -6.57 5.85
C ILE A 79 1.85 -8.01 5.51
N HIS A 80 0.64 -8.26 4.99
CA HIS A 80 0.16 -9.60 4.69
C HIS A 80 0.72 -10.15 3.38
N ALA A 81 0.58 -11.48 3.22
CA ALA A 81 1.22 -12.25 2.16
C ALA A 81 0.93 -11.73 0.75
N GLY A 82 1.97 -11.72 -0.09
CA GLY A 82 1.85 -11.34 -1.49
C GLY A 82 1.64 -9.85 -1.74
N ALA A 83 1.65 -8.99 -0.72
CA ALA A 83 1.60 -7.54 -0.94
C ALA A 83 2.86 -7.06 -1.66
N VAL A 84 2.70 -6.07 -2.55
CA VAL A 84 3.79 -5.45 -3.31
C VAL A 84 3.82 -3.95 -3.04
N ILE A 85 4.94 -3.46 -2.52
CA ILE A 85 5.10 -2.07 -2.11
C ILE A 85 6.22 -1.44 -2.93
N GLY A 86 5.93 -0.32 -3.62
CA GLY A 86 6.91 0.47 -4.34
C GLY A 86 7.17 0.06 -5.79
N SER A 87 6.27 -0.74 -6.39
CA SER A 87 6.28 -0.96 -7.84
C SER A 87 6.05 0.35 -8.60
N ASP A 88 6.49 0.40 -9.85
CA ASP A 88 6.27 1.58 -10.69
C ASP A 88 4.78 1.84 -10.89
N GLY A 89 4.38 3.08 -10.71
CA GLY A 89 3.05 3.55 -11.10
C GLY A 89 2.84 3.53 -12.61
N PHE A 90 1.58 3.61 -13.04
CA PHE A 90 1.21 3.70 -14.44
C PHE A 90 1.54 5.10 -15.00
N GLY A 91 2.79 5.29 -15.40
CA GLY A 91 3.30 6.53 -15.96
C GLY A 91 3.76 6.33 -17.40
N PHE A 92 2.99 6.83 -18.37
CA PHE A 92 3.30 6.76 -19.78
C PHE A 92 2.89 8.05 -20.48
N ALA A 93 3.68 8.49 -21.47
CA ALA A 93 3.33 9.55 -22.41
C ALA A 93 3.02 8.92 -23.76
N ASN A 94 2.01 9.44 -24.46
CA ASN A 94 1.77 9.07 -25.85
C ASN A 94 2.69 9.90 -26.75
N ASP A 95 3.48 9.22 -27.57
CA ASP A 95 4.40 9.79 -28.56
C ASP A 95 4.09 9.13 -29.90
N ASP A 96 3.40 9.85 -30.77
CA ASP A 96 2.94 9.36 -32.07
C ASP A 96 2.26 7.98 -32.05
N GLY A 97 1.31 7.80 -31.11
CA GLY A 97 0.57 6.54 -30.94
C GLY A 97 1.32 5.44 -30.16
N GLN A 98 2.54 5.70 -29.72
CA GLN A 98 3.34 4.79 -28.91
C GLN A 98 3.40 5.24 -27.45
N TRP A 99 3.27 4.27 -26.52
CA TRP A 99 3.40 4.55 -25.11
C TRP A 99 4.87 4.55 -24.67
N ARG A 100 5.39 5.72 -24.33
CA ARG A 100 6.73 5.91 -23.77
C ARG A 100 6.66 5.91 -22.25
N LYS A 101 7.42 5.03 -21.59
CA LYS A 101 7.45 4.96 -20.14
C LYS A 101 8.07 6.21 -19.53
N ILE A 102 7.38 6.77 -18.55
CA ILE A 102 7.89 7.84 -17.68
C ILE A 102 8.53 7.17 -16.44
N PRO A 103 9.83 7.37 -16.18
CA PRO A 103 10.48 6.82 -15.00
C PRO A 103 9.76 7.23 -13.71
N GLN A 104 9.62 6.29 -12.78
CA GLN A 104 9.03 6.50 -11.47
C GLN A 104 10.18 6.50 -10.45
N VAL A 105 10.59 7.67 -9.95
CA VAL A 105 11.80 7.84 -9.13
C VAL A 105 11.51 8.16 -7.67
N GLY A 106 10.26 8.40 -7.30
CA GLY A 106 9.83 8.51 -5.92
C GLY A 106 9.84 7.16 -5.20
N GLY A 107 9.47 7.15 -3.94
CA GLY A 107 9.36 5.96 -3.09
C GLY A 107 7.94 5.76 -2.56
N VAL A 108 7.86 4.90 -1.55
CA VAL A 108 6.68 4.74 -0.69
C VAL A 108 7.11 4.96 0.75
N VAL A 109 6.32 5.74 1.48
CA VAL A 109 6.51 5.95 2.93
C VAL A 109 5.25 5.48 3.66
N ILE A 110 5.44 4.56 4.57
CA ILE A 110 4.38 3.98 5.40
C ILE A 110 4.71 4.31 6.86
N GLY A 111 3.75 4.89 7.55
CA GLY A 111 3.84 5.26 8.95
C GLY A 111 3.83 4.09 9.93
N ASP A 112 3.71 4.41 11.21
CA ASP A 112 3.62 3.45 12.30
C ASP A 112 2.23 2.81 12.40
N ASP A 113 2.14 1.59 12.95
CA ASP A 113 0.87 0.89 13.23
C ASP A 113 -0.03 0.66 11.99
N VAL A 114 0.55 0.65 10.79
CA VAL A 114 -0.18 0.41 9.54
C VAL A 114 -0.37 -1.09 9.31
N GLU A 115 -1.53 -1.48 8.80
CA GLU A 115 -1.78 -2.86 8.37
C GLU A 115 -2.15 -2.89 6.89
N ILE A 116 -1.50 -3.76 6.11
CA ILE A 116 -1.67 -3.91 4.67
C ILE A 116 -2.07 -5.35 4.37
N GLY A 117 -3.24 -5.52 3.79
CA GLY A 117 -3.85 -6.80 3.46
C GLY A 117 -3.13 -7.57 2.34
N ALA A 118 -3.49 -8.84 2.22
CA ALA A 118 -2.88 -9.75 1.25
C ALA A 118 -3.12 -9.30 -0.20
N SER A 119 -2.08 -9.44 -1.03
CA SER A 119 -2.12 -9.09 -2.46
C SER A 119 -2.48 -7.62 -2.75
N THR A 120 -2.35 -6.73 -1.77
CA THR A 120 -2.48 -5.28 -1.97
C THR A 120 -1.23 -4.74 -2.64
N THR A 121 -1.42 -3.78 -3.56
CA THR A 121 -0.34 -3.14 -4.29
C THR A 121 -0.32 -1.64 -4.00
N ILE A 122 0.87 -1.10 -3.70
CA ILE A 122 1.09 0.33 -3.44
C ILE A 122 2.20 0.82 -4.35
N ASP A 123 1.86 1.62 -5.35
CA ASP A 123 2.81 2.13 -6.32
C ASP A 123 3.67 3.25 -5.72
N ARG A 124 4.92 3.31 -6.18
CA ARG A 124 5.81 4.43 -5.86
C ARG A 124 5.34 5.72 -6.52
N GLY A 125 5.71 6.84 -5.96
CA GLY A 125 5.44 8.11 -6.62
C GLY A 125 6.31 8.36 -7.84
N ALA A 126 5.83 9.19 -8.75
CA ALA A 126 6.58 9.55 -9.95
C ALA A 126 7.85 10.35 -9.61
N LEU A 127 7.72 11.43 -8.86
CA LEU A 127 8.82 12.28 -8.36
C LEU A 127 8.82 12.38 -6.83
N LYS A 128 7.65 12.56 -6.24
CA LYS A 128 7.44 12.59 -4.78
C LYS A 128 6.94 11.22 -4.32
N ASP A 129 7.08 10.93 -3.04
CA ASP A 129 6.67 9.65 -2.48
C ASP A 129 5.13 9.48 -2.45
N THR A 130 4.67 8.24 -2.55
CA THR A 130 3.34 7.82 -2.10
C THR A 130 3.37 7.70 -0.58
N MET A 131 2.36 8.24 0.11
CA MET A 131 2.37 8.41 1.57
C MET A 131 1.18 7.69 2.21
N ILE A 132 1.45 6.83 3.18
CA ILE A 132 0.44 6.16 4.02
C ILE A 132 0.76 6.54 5.46
N ASP A 133 -0.10 7.34 6.07
CA ASP A 133 0.13 7.87 7.42
C ASP A 133 -0.14 6.81 8.51
N ASP A 134 0.14 7.17 9.77
CA ASP A 134 0.05 6.27 10.93
C ASP A 134 -1.36 5.67 11.11
N GLY A 135 -1.40 4.42 11.55
CA GLY A 135 -2.64 3.73 11.95
C GLY A 135 -3.58 3.36 10.81
N VAL A 136 -3.21 3.60 9.55
CA VAL A 136 -4.02 3.26 8.38
C VAL A 136 -4.20 1.73 8.30
N LYS A 137 -5.41 1.30 7.91
CA LYS A 137 -5.77 -0.10 7.69
C LYS A 137 -6.20 -0.29 6.24
N ILE A 138 -5.51 -1.13 5.52
CA ILE A 138 -5.76 -1.46 4.12
C ILE A 138 -6.05 -2.95 4.04
N ASP A 139 -7.22 -3.31 3.55
CA ASP A 139 -7.64 -4.70 3.38
C ASP A 139 -7.00 -5.34 2.14
N ASN A 140 -7.41 -6.55 1.81
CA ASN A 140 -6.86 -7.35 0.73
C ASN A 140 -7.20 -6.81 -0.65
N GLN A 141 -6.29 -7.03 -1.62
CA GLN A 141 -6.49 -6.70 -3.04
C GLN A 141 -6.81 -5.22 -3.31
N VAL A 142 -6.32 -4.34 -2.47
CA VAL A 142 -6.44 -2.89 -2.68
C VAL A 142 -5.34 -2.41 -3.62
N GLN A 143 -5.68 -1.49 -4.56
CA GLN A 143 -4.70 -0.81 -5.41
C GLN A 143 -4.56 0.64 -4.99
N ILE A 144 -3.35 1.04 -4.60
CA ILE A 144 -2.97 2.42 -4.33
C ILE A 144 -2.05 2.90 -5.44
N GLY A 145 -2.51 3.87 -6.23
CA GLY A 145 -1.75 4.45 -7.34
C GLY A 145 -0.62 5.39 -6.87
N HIS A 146 0.23 5.76 -7.81
CA HIS A 146 1.39 6.63 -7.56
C HIS A 146 1.00 7.99 -6.97
N ASN A 147 1.82 8.52 -6.08
CA ASN A 147 1.64 9.84 -5.43
C ASN A 147 0.36 9.98 -4.59
N VAL A 148 -0.36 8.90 -4.31
CA VAL A 148 -1.51 8.92 -3.40
C VAL A 148 -1.06 9.26 -1.99
N ARG A 149 -1.92 9.97 -1.24
CA ARG A 149 -1.73 10.23 0.19
C ARG A 149 -2.95 9.73 0.95
N ILE A 150 -2.73 8.88 1.96
CA ILE A 150 -3.79 8.38 2.85
C ILE A 150 -3.51 8.89 4.25
N GLY A 151 -4.41 9.72 4.77
CA GLY A 151 -4.31 10.32 6.10
C GLY A 151 -4.51 9.32 7.23
N ALA A 152 -3.99 9.68 8.40
CA ALA A 152 -3.92 8.81 9.57
C ALA A 152 -5.26 8.18 9.98
N HIS A 153 -5.21 6.94 10.44
CA HIS A 153 -6.36 6.16 10.94
C HIS A 153 -7.49 5.97 9.91
N THR A 154 -7.20 6.09 8.62
CA THR A 154 -8.15 5.79 7.54
C THR A 154 -8.17 4.30 7.28
N ALA A 155 -9.36 3.77 6.97
CA ALA A 155 -9.57 2.36 6.64
C ALA A 155 -10.09 2.20 5.21
N LEU A 156 -9.43 1.33 4.42
CA LEU A 156 -9.82 0.95 3.07
C LEU A 156 -10.20 -0.53 3.07
N ALA A 157 -11.43 -0.84 2.73
CA ALA A 157 -11.90 -2.22 2.66
C ALA A 157 -11.44 -2.92 1.37
N GLY A 158 -11.73 -4.21 1.25
CA GLY A 158 -11.23 -5.04 0.16
C GLY A 158 -11.56 -4.55 -1.25
N CYS A 159 -10.64 -4.75 -2.17
CA CYS A 159 -10.78 -4.39 -3.59
C CYS A 159 -11.01 -2.89 -3.87
N VAL A 160 -10.71 -2.00 -2.93
CA VAL A 160 -10.74 -0.55 -3.18
C VAL A 160 -9.64 -0.17 -4.17
N GLY A 161 -9.98 0.70 -5.12
CA GLY A 161 -9.02 1.31 -6.03
C GLY A 161 -8.87 2.81 -5.76
N VAL A 162 -7.64 3.27 -5.54
CA VAL A 162 -7.31 4.69 -5.40
C VAL A 162 -6.36 5.09 -6.52
N ALA A 163 -6.84 5.89 -7.46
CA ALA A 163 -6.06 6.31 -8.62
C ALA A 163 -5.00 7.36 -8.24
N GLY A 164 -4.01 7.52 -9.10
CA GLY A 164 -2.82 8.33 -8.85
C GLY A 164 -3.11 9.77 -8.41
N SER A 165 -2.29 10.28 -7.50
CA SER A 165 -2.34 11.64 -6.97
C SER A 165 -3.63 12.00 -6.20
N ALA A 166 -4.47 11.04 -5.85
CA ALA A 166 -5.59 11.27 -4.95
C ALA A 166 -5.09 11.47 -3.51
N VAL A 167 -5.79 12.33 -2.77
CA VAL A 167 -5.54 12.61 -1.35
C VAL A 167 -6.78 12.20 -0.56
N ILE A 168 -6.65 11.26 0.35
CA ILE A 168 -7.71 10.85 1.29
C ILE A 168 -7.31 11.34 2.67
N GLY A 169 -8.18 12.10 3.31
CA GLY A 169 -7.96 12.66 4.63
C GLY A 169 -7.85 11.61 5.74
N ALA A 170 -7.69 12.08 6.97
CA ALA A 170 -7.60 11.25 8.15
C ALA A 170 -8.99 10.71 8.58
N ARG A 171 -9.01 9.57 9.27
CA ARG A 171 -10.22 8.98 9.87
C ARG A 171 -11.35 8.74 8.87
N CYS A 172 -11.01 8.52 7.60
CA CYS A 172 -11.96 8.13 6.57
C CYS A 172 -12.23 6.63 6.60
N THR A 173 -13.37 6.23 6.05
CA THR A 173 -13.65 4.82 5.75
C THR A 173 -14.06 4.69 4.28
N VAL A 174 -13.46 3.76 3.56
CA VAL A 174 -13.78 3.50 2.15
C VAL A 174 -14.27 2.06 2.03
N GLY A 175 -15.54 1.92 1.68
CA GLY A 175 -16.22 0.63 1.55
C GLY A 175 -15.67 -0.21 0.40
N GLY A 176 -15.75 -1.53 0.53
CA GLY A 176 -15.20 -2.49 -0.43
C GLY A 176 -15.62 -2.26 -1.88
N GLY A 177 -14.70 -2.42 -2.80
CA GLY A 177 -14.92 -2.24 -4.23
C GLY A 177 -15.18 -0.79 -4.67
N ALA A 178 -15.06 0.20 -3.78
CA ALA A 178 -15.15 1.61 -4.17
C ALA A 178 -13.92 2.05 -4.97
N ILE A 179 -14.12 2.97 -5.91
CA ILE A 179 -13.05 3.54 -6.74
C ILE A 179 -12.98 5.05 -6.48
N VAL A 180 -11.82 5.55 -6.17
CA VAL A 180 -11.52 6.98 -6.07
C VAL A 180 -10.69 7.39 -7.28
N LEU A 181 -11.20 8.29 -8.12
CA LEU A 181 -10.48 8.77 -9.31
C LEU A 181 -9.27 9.63 -8.93
N GLY A 182 -8.35 9.77 -9.87
CA GLY A 182 -7.08 10.47 -9.66
C GLY A 182 -7.25 11.96 -9.41
N HIS A 183 -6.26 12.55 -8.72
CA HIS A 183 -6.17 14.00 -8.43
C HIS A 183 -7.34 14.57 -7.61
N LEU A 184 -8.10 13.73 -6.94
CA LEU A 184 -9.19 14.16 -6.05
C LEU A 184 -8.68 14.36 -4.62
N SER A 185 -9.37 15.25 -3.89
CA SER A 185 -9.15 15.44 -2.45
C SER A 185 -10.42 15.07 -1.68
N ILE A 186 -10.26 14.22 -0.69
CA ILE A 186 -11.32 13.76 0.22
C ILE A 186 -11.00 14.30 1.60
N ALA A 187 -11.93 15.06 2.19
CA ALA A 187 -11.76 15.63 3.52
C ALA A 187 -11.65 14.56 4.62
N ASP A 188 -11.17 14.96 5.79
CA ASP A 188 -11.14 14.10 6.98
C ASP A 188 -12.54 13.61 7.37
N GLY A 189 -12.65 12.42 7.93
CA GLY A 189 -13.89 11.87 8.49
C GLY A 189 -14.97 11.52 7.46
N VAL A 190 -14.61 11.41 6.19
CA VAL A 190 -15.54 10.98 5.13
C VAL A 190 -15.71 9.46 5.16
N ASN A 191 -16.96 9.02 5.03
CA ASN A 191 -17.32 7.61 4.84
C ASN A 191 -17.83 7.39 3.42
N ILE A 192 -17.19 6.54 2.64
CA ILE A 192 -17.57 6.17 1.27
C ILE A 192 -18.21 4.79 1.30
N SER A 193 -19.46 4.68 0.85
CA SER A 193 -20.17 3.40 0.76
C SER A 193 -19.52 2.43 -0.24
N ALA A 194 -19.67 1.14 0.02
CA ALA A 194 -19.12 0.09 -0.86
C ALA A 194 -19.60 0.22 -2.32
N GLY A 195 -18.74 -0.13 -3.27
CA GLY A 195 -19.05 -0.08 -4.70
C GLY A 195 -19.17 1.32 -5.30
N SER A 196 -18.94 2.37 -4.53
CA SER A 196 -19.10 3.76 -5.00
C SER A 196 -17.99 4.18 -5.96
N LEU A 197 -18.34 4.93 -7.01
CA LEU A 197 -17.40 5.66 -7.84
C LEU A 197 -17.33 7.12 -7.36
N VAL A 198 -16.18 7.50 -6.79
CA VAL A 198 -15.90 8.88 -6.40
C VAL A 198 -15.25 9.61 -7.57
N SER A 199 -16.02 10.46 -8.24
CA SER A 199 -15.61 11.18 -9.45
C SER A 199 -15.35 12.68 -9.24
N ARG A 200 -15.49 13.17 -8.01
CA ARG A 200 -15.21 14.56 -7.62
C ARG A 200 -14.68 14.63 -6.19
N SER A 201 -13.96 15.70 -5.87
CA SER A 201 -13.49 15.96 -4.51
C SER A 201 -14.65 16.11 -3.53
N ILE A 202 -14.43 15.70 -2.28
CA ILE A 202 -15.39 15.77 -1.17
C ILE A 202 -14.77 16.67 -0.10
N GLY A 203 -15.35 17.84 0.11
CA GLY A 203 -14.82 18.88 1.00
C GLY A 203 -15.30 18.83 2.45
N GLU A 204 -16.31 17.99 2.77
CA GLU A 204 -16.91 17.97 4.10
C GLU A 204 -17.06 16.53 4.62
N PRO A 205 -16.91 16.29 5.93
CA PRO A 205 -17.21 15.00 6.54
C PRO A 205 -18.64 14.55 6.26
N GLY A 206 -18.87 13.26 6.20
CA GLY A 206 -20.20 12.70 5.95
C GLY A 206 -20.14 11.36 5.25
N THR A 207 -21.30 10.77 5.00
CA THR A 207 -21.43 9.52 4.26
C THR A 207 -21.85 9.80 2.81
N TYR A 208 -21.07 9.27 1.88
CA TYR A 208 -21.27 9.46 0.44
C TYR A 208 -21.47 8.11 -0.25
N THR A 209 -22.49 8.05 -1.11
CA THR A 209 -22.84 6.85 -1.87
C THR A 209 -22.95 7.21 -3.34
N GLY A 210 -22.22 6.50 -4.19
CA GLY A 210 -22.17 6.72 -5.64
C GLY A 210 -22.37 5.40 -6.41
N VAL A 211 -23.42 4.63 -6.04
CA VAL A 211 -23.80 3.37 -6.66
C VAL A 211 -25.31 3.34 -6.85
N PHE A 212 -25.79 2.75 -7.94
CA PHE A 212 -27.21 2.55 -8.17
C PHE A 212 -27.77 1.50 -7.20
N PRO A 213 -29.01 1.66 -6.70
CA PRO A 213 -29.69 0.64 -5.92
C PRO A 213 -29.79 -0.68 -6.70
N LEU A 214 -29.55 -1.81 -6.03
CA LEU A 214 -29.80 -3.12 -6.61
C LEU A 214 -31.27 -3.29 -6.92
N MET A 215 -31.60 -3.66 -8.14
CA MET A 215 -32.98 -3.92 -8.60
C MET A 215 -33.00 -5.05 -9.60
N PRO A 216 -34.17 -5.68 -9.87
CA PRO A 216 -34.30 -6.67 -10.94
C PRO A 216 -33.83 -6.11 -12.29
N ASN A 217 -33.14 -6.91 -13.08
CA ASN A 217 -32.55 -6.46 -14.35
C ASN A 217 -33.58 -5.81 -15.30
N ARG A 218 -34.85 -6.31 -15.30
CA ARG A 218 -35.93 -5.72 -16.11
C ARG A 218 -36.16 -4.26 -15.74
N GLU A 219 -36.21 -3.93 -14.45
CA GLU A 219 -36.45 -2.57 -13.94
C GLU A 219 -35.22 -1.70 -14.19
N TRP A 220 -34.00 -2.27 -13.96
CA TRP A 220 -32.75 -1.55 -14.22
C TRP A 220 -32.68 -1.09 -15.68
N ARG A 221 -33.01 -1.96 -16.65
CA ARG A 221 -33.00 -1.62 -18.08
C ARG A 221 -34.00 -0.54 -18.49
N GLN A 222 -35.01 -0.29 -17.68
CA GLN A 222 -35.99 0.79 -17.92
C GLN A 222 -35.54 2.14 -17.31
N ASN A 223 -34.62 2.11 -16.34
CA ASN A 223 -34.17 3.29 -15.57
C ASN A 223 -32.73 3.71 -15.89
N ALA A 224 -32.01 2.94 -16.69
CA ALA A 224 -30.66 3.25 -17.18
C ALA A 224 -30.74 3.88 -18.56
#